data_7167832c5ad5a4c42bc0de2b9493a9cd
#
_entry.id   7167832c5ad5a4c42bc0de2b9493a9cd
#
_cell.length_a   1.000
_cell.length_b   1.000
_cell.length_c   1.000
_cell.angle_alpha   90.00
_cell.angle_beta   90.00
_cell.angle_gamma   90.00
#
_symmetry.space_group_name_H-M   'P 1'
#
loop_
_entity.id
_entity.type
_entity.pdbx_description
1 polymer ?
#
loop_
_entity_poly.entity_id
_entity_poly.type
_entity_poly.pdbx_seq_one_letter_code
_entity_poly.pdbx_strand_id
1 'polypeptide(L)'
;MSSLRLFAIVAAAAACLAAAGCAFFAPFETPRPIGPCGFDVATLQFAGDALAQARCLLRPVATGGMLSPAPAVLPDGLAALVGQPVGDLKPQLRRYLDARRIADAAIGGPLDAPLSHARDDDPGSPAARYFVLHDTSVPWLGDAATFPPDDDPSLNDLARFAGAEAVAHMFVNRRGETLMGHDFRVPWRATQLETRRVGVAARGLFLHVEFAQPRRRDPAGGPRNDLIAPLPGFTDAQYAQMALLYAAASARRGDWLIPAFHAALDEGIAGAHDDPQHFEIARFADALERLRVTLAR
;
A
#
# COMPACT_ATOMS: atom_id res chain seq x y z
N MET A 1 -13.25 56.94 66.63
CA MET A 1 -14.16 56.02 65.89
C MET A 1 -13.52 55.69 64.53
N SER A 2 -13.32 54.43 64.18
CA SER A 2 -12.78 53.93 62.96
C SER A 2 -11.33 53.40 63.01
N SER A 3 -11.15 52.23 63.55
CA SER A 3 -9.95 51.44 63.36
C SER A 3 -10.27 49.93 63.58
N LEU A 4 -11.27 49.43 62.89
CA LEU A 4 -11.65 47.98 62.96
C LEU A 4 -12.15 47.40 61.65
N ARG A 5 -11.60 47.77 60.51
CA ARG A 5 -11.99 47.17 59.21
C ARG A 5 -10.82 46.80 58.32
N LEU A 6 -9.59 46.61 58.80
CA LEU A 6 -8.45 46.31 57.97
C LEU A 6 -7.77 44.95 58.24
N PHE A 7 -8.37 44.08 59.07
CA PHE A 7 -7.77 42.75 59.37
C PHE A 7 -8.53 41.53 58.85
N ALA A 8 -9.60 41.73 58.05
CA ALA A 8 -10.39 40.63 57.57
C ALA A 8 -10.11 40.24 56.07
N ILE A 9 -9.20 40.91 55.40
CA ILE A 9 -8.94 40.65 53.92
C ILE A 9 -7.63 39.88 53.68
N VAL A 10 -6.77 39.70 54.67
CA VAL A 10 -5.48 39.00 54.45
C VAL A 10 -5.56 37.48 54.71
N ALA A 11 -6.62 36.98 55.40
CA ALA A 11 -6.74 35.56 55.71
C ALA A 11 -7.43 34.71 54.63
N ALA A 12 -8.03 35.33 53.59
CA ALA A 12 -8.70 34.60 52.51
C ALA A 12 -7.79 34.33 51.28
N ALA A 13 -6.62 34.92 51.21
CA ALA A 13 -5.69 34.76 50.05
C ALA A 13 -4.67 33.62 50.19
N ALA A 14 -4.52 33.05 51.40
CA ALA A 14 -3.58 31.97 51.68
C ALA A 14 -4.16 30.54 51.51
N ALA A 15 -5.48 30.40 51.39
CA ALA A 15 -6.14 29.08 51.25
C ALA A 15 -6.36 28.62 49.82
N CYS A 16 -6.14 29.47 48.79
CA CYS A 16 -6.33 29.12 47.37
C CYS A 16 -5.07 28.65 46.65
N LEU A 17 -3.90 28.66 47.28
CA LEU A 17 -2.62 28.29 46.64
C LEU A 17 -2.19 26.81 46.91
N ALA A 18 -2.94 26.07 47.72
CA ALA A 18 -2.61 24.67 48.00
C ALA A 18 -3.45 23.63 47.21
N ALA A 19 -4.38 24.07 46.34
CA ALA A 19 -5.23 23.19 45.53
C ALA A 19 -4.84 23.09 44.05
N ALA A 20 -3.76 23.74 43.63
CA ALA A 20 -3.31 23.75 42.22
C ALA A 20 -2.17 22.75 41.91
N GLY A 21 -1.98 21.73 42.73
CA GLY A 21 -0.84 20.81 42.63
C GLY A 21 -1.17 19.38 42.19
N CYS A 22 -2.42 19.05 41.81
CA CYS A 22 -2.76 17.78 41.18
C CYS A 22 -3.13 18.05 39.70
N ALA A 23 -2.13 18.40 38.87
CA ALA A 23 -2.25 18.16 37.46
C ALA A 23 -2.37 16.65 37.32
N PHE A 24 -3.60 16.16 37.08
CA PHE A 24 -3.85 14.82 36.61
C PHE A 24 -3.08 14.72 35.29
N PHE A 25 -1.90 14.13 35.31
CA PHE A 25 -1.32 13.54 34.12
C PHE A 25 -2.30 12.42 33.74
N ALA A 26 -3.25 12.73 32.88
CA ALA A 26 -3.96 11.67 32.18
C ALA A 26 -2.88 10.76 31.60
N PRO A 27 -2.91 9.45 31.84
CA PRO A 27 -1.94 8.55 31.23
C PRO A 27 -2.00 8.83 29.75
N PHE A 28 -0.83 9.10 29.11
CA PHE A 28 -0.73 9.19 27.67
C PHE A 28 -1.33 7.90 27.13
N GLU A 29 -2.56 7.96 26.59
CA GLU A 29 -3.13 6.82 25.89
C GLU A 29 -2.14 6.53 24.74
N THR A 30 -1.50 5.37 24.82
CA THR A 30 -0.70 4.86 23.69
C THR A 30 -1.62 4.85 22.48
N PRO A 31 -1.23 5.50 21.37
CA PRO A 31 -2.07 5.54 20.18
C PRO A 31 -2.48 4.11 19.82
N ARG A 32 -3.77 3.85 19.70
CA ARG A 32 -4.26 2.52 19.35
C ARG A 32 -3.83 2.22 17.91
N PRO A 33 -3.37 1.00 17.61
CA PRO A 33 -3.06 0.58 16.27
C PRO A 33 -4.25 0.79 15.32
N ILE A 34 -3.97 1.20 14.08
CA ILE A 34 -4.99 1.51 13.08
C ILE A 34 -5.30 0.24 12.28
N GLY A 35 -6.59 -0.04 12.11
CA GLY A 35 -7.09 -1.14 11.29
C GLY A 35 -6.82 -2.53 11.86
N PRO A 36 -7.38 -3.58 11.25
CA PRO A 36 -7.27 -4.95 11.74
C PRO A 36 -5.84 -5.51 11.72
N CYS A 37 -5.00 -5.06 10.77
CA CYS A 37 -3.58 -5.44 10.73
C CYS A 37 -2.71 -4.63 11.69
N GLY A 38 -3.31 -3.68 12.45
CA GLY A 38 -2.66 -2.99 13.56
C GLY A 38 -1.49 -2.09 13.16
N PHE A 39 -1.71 -1.09 12.28
CA PHE A 39 -0.67 -0.13 11.94
C PHE A 39 -0.36 0.78 13.13
N ASP A 40 0.89 0.78 13.56
CA ASP A 40 1.39 1.64 14.63
C ASP A 40 2.08 2.87 14.02
N VAL A 41 1.52 4.05 14.28
CA VAL A 41 2.04 5.33 13.78
C VAL A 41 3.39 5.71 14.40
N ALA A 42 3.68 5.24 15.61
CA ALA A 42 4.95 5.56 16.29
C ALA A 42 6.13 4.81 15.68
N THR A 43 5.91 3.54 15.31
CA THR A 43 6.93 2.68 14.69
C THR A 43 6.85 2.65 13.18
N LEU A 44 5.78 3.19 12.59
CA LEU A 44 5.46 3.17 11.15
C LEU A 44 5.45 1.74 10.57
N GLN A 45 4.85 0.80 11.31
CA GLN A 45 4.79 -0.61 10.95
C GLN A 45 3.44 -1.23 11.30
N PHE A 46 3.06 -2.26 10.54
CA PHE A 46 1.99 -3.15 10.95
C PHE A 46 2.46 -4.13 12.04
N ALA A 47 1.50 -4.72 12.76
CA ALA A 47 1.80 -5.67 13.82
C ALA A 47 2.49 -6.95 13.30
N GLY A 48 3.44 -7.47 14.09
CA GLY A 48 4.16 -8.70 13.81
C GLY A 48 5.41 -8.52 12.94
N ASP A 49 6.06 -9.63 12.60
CA ASP A 49 7.17 -9.67 11.66
C ASP A 49 6.70 -9.48 10.21
N ALA A 50 7.65 -9.37 9.28
CA ALA A 50 7.33 -9.09 7.86
C ALA A 50 6.38 -10.13 7.25
N LEU A 51 6.53 -11.41 7.61
CA LEU A 51 5.67 -12.48 7.12
C LEU A 51 4.26 -12.41 7.70
N ALA A 52 4.13 -12.12 8.99
CA ALA A 52 2.84 -11.91 9.64
C ALA A 52 2.10 -10.70 9.06
N GLN A 53 2.83 -9.60 8.82
CA GLN A 53 2.30 -8.42 8.14
C GLN A 53 1.79 -8.77 6.74
N ALA A 54 2.59 -9.45 5.91
CA ALA A 54 2.18 -9.86 4.57
C ALA A 54 0.93 -10.76 4.58
N ARG A 55 0.85 -11.71 5.50
CA ARG A 55 -0.34 -12.59 5.65
C ARG A 55 -1.60 -11.80 6.01
N CYS A 56 -1.49 -10.78 6.85
CA CYS A 56 -2.62 -9.90 7.16
C CYS A 56 -2.98 -9.00 5.97
N LEU A 57 -1.99 -8.42 5.29
CA LEU A 57 -2.17 -7.43 4.24
C LEU A 57 -2.54 -8.05 2.87
N LEU A 58 -2.30 -9.34 2.66
CA LEU A 58 -2.67 -10.07 1.45
C LEU A 58 -3.93 -10.93 1.63
N ARG A 59 -4.79 -10.65 2.59
CA ARG A 59 -6.06 -11.36 2.73
C ARG A 59 -6.86 -11.27 1.43
N PRO A 60 -7.34 -12.42 0.90
CA PRO A 60 -8.03 -12.44 -0.39
C PRO A 60 -9.20 -11.46 -0.46
N VAL A 61 -9.30 -10.75 -1.58
CA VAL A 61 -10.39 -9.83 -1.90
C VAL A 61 -11.31 -10.53 -2.91
N ALA A 62 -12.48 -10.93 -2.46
CA ALA A 62 -13.50 -11.59 -3.27
C ALA A 62 -14.34 -10.57 -4.05
N THR A 63 -15.27 -11.09 -4.84
CA THR A 63 -16.29 -10.28 -5.53
C THR A 63 -16.93 -9.30 -4.57
N GLY A 64 -17.04 -8.06 -5.02
CA GLY A 64 -17.61 -6.99 -4.20
C GLY A 64 -16.68 -6.50 -3.08
N GLY A 65 -15.38 -6.73 -3.18
CA GLY A 65 -14.39 -6.20 -2.24
C GLY A 65 -14.41 -6.81 -0.85
N MET A 66 -15.05 -7.96 -0.68
CA MET A 66 -15.07 -8.65 0.62
C MET A 66 -13.69 -9.23 0.93
N LEU A 67 -13.06 -8.71 1.98
CA LEU A 67 -11.83 -9.28 2.53
C LEU A 67 -12.10 -10.57 3.31
N SER A 68 -11.26 -11.57 3.07
CA SER A 68 -11.24 -12.76 3.93
C SER A 68 -10.93 -12.37 5.38
N PRO A 69 -11.66 -12.88 6.39
CA PRO A 69 -11.34 -12.66 7.78
C PRO A 69 -10.06 -13.40 8.23
N ALA A 70 -9.65 -14.45 7.50
CA ALA A 70 -8.47 -15.22 7.81
C ALA A 70 -7.23 -14.63 7.12
N PRO A 71 -6.04 -14.68 7.77
CA PRO A 71 -4.78 -14.34 7.13
C PRO A 71 -4.54 -15.12 5.84
N ALA A 72 -3.85 -14.52 4.89
CA ALA A 72 -3.52 -15.19 3.64
C ALA A 72 -2.57 -16.39 3.87
N VAL A 73 -2.81 -17.46 3.11
CA VAL A 73 -1.85 -18.56 2.97
C VAL A 73 -0.92 -18.19 1.81
N LEU A 74 0.35 -17.92 2.13
CA LEU A 74 1.35 -17.59 1.12
C LEU A 74 2.04 -18.87 0.62
N PRO A 75 2.27 -19.01 -0.70
CA PRO A 75 3.14 -20.05 -1.23
C PRO A 75 4.53 -19.98 -0.59
N ASP A 76 5.14 -21.13 -0.32
CA ASP A 76 6.41 -21.24 0.43
C ASP A 76 7.52 -20.36 -0.17
N GLY A 77 7.62 -20.32 -1.51
CA GLY A 77 8.62 -19.49 -2.20
C GLY A 77 8.47 -18.00 -1.92
N LEU A 78 7.24 -17.48 -1.87
CA LEU A 78 6.98 -16.08 -1.51
C LEU A 78 7.17 -15.85 -0.02
N ALA A 79 6.67 -16.76 0.82
CA ALA A 79 6.79 -16.66 2.27
C ALA A 79 8.26 -16.61 2.75
N ALA A 80 9.13 -17.35 2.08
CA ALA A 80 10.56 -17.38 2.37
C ALA A 80 11.32 -16.10 1.98
N LEU A 81 10.72 -15.26 1.12
CA LEU A 81 11.36 -14.02 0.64
C LEU A 81 10.98 -12.80 1.49
N VAL A 82 9.70 -12.65 1.83
CA VAL A 82 9.17 -11.41 2.44
C VAL A 82 10.00 -10.97 3.64
N GLY A 83 10.52 -9.73 3.56
CA GLY A 83 11.34 -9.12 4.61
C GLY A 83 12.78 -9.65 4.72
N GLN A 84 13.19 -10.60 3.85
CA GLN A 84 14.55 -11.12 3.84
C GLN A 84 15.49 -10.30 2.96
N PRO A 85 16.80 -10.28 3.21
CA PRO A 85 17.77 -9.65 2.33
C PRO A 85 17.70 -10.21 0.90
N VAL A 86 17.82 -9.33 -0.09
CA VAL A 86 17.70 -9.71 -1.52
C VAL A 86 18.96 -10.40 -2.10
N GLY A 87 20.09 -10.41 -1.37
CA GLY A 87 21.35 -10.97 -1.86
C GLY A 87 21.81 -10.32 -3.18
N ASP A 88 22.19 -11.14 -4.16
CA ASP A 88 22.72 -10.70 -5.48
C ASP A 88 21.64 -10.26 -6.48
N LEU A 89 20.42 -10.00 -6.04
CA LEU A 89 19.30 -9.67 -6.94
C LEU A 89 19.57 -8.42 -7.81
N LYS A 90 20.15 -7.37 -7.21
CA LYS A 90 20.40 -6.10 -7.95
C LYS A 90 21.33 -6.26 -9.16
N PRO A 91 22.54 -6.85 -9.06
CA PRO A 91 23.38 -7.08 -10.23
C PRO A 91 22.78 -8.06 -11.24
N GLN A 92 21.99 -9.03 -10.80
CA GLN A 92 21.25 -9.94 -11.68
C GLN A 92 20.18 -9.19 -12.47
N LEU A 93 19.38 -8.37 -11.81
CA LEU A 93 18.37 -7.52 -12.46
C LEU A 93 19.02 -6.56 -13.47
N ARG A 94 20.14 -5.92 -13.13
CA ARG A 94 20.83 -5.03 -14.05
C ARG A 94 21.14 -5.73 -15.36
N ARG A 95 21.81 -6.90 -15.32
CA ARG A 95 22.09 -7.69 -16.53
C ARG A 95 20.84 -8.04 -17.32
N TYR A 96 19.77 -8.41 -16.61
CA TYR A 96 18.48 -8.75 -17.22
C TYR A 96 17.84 -7.56 -17.96
N LEU A 97 17.82 -6.38 -17.30
CA LEU A 97 17.26 -5.15 -17.86
C LEU A 97 18.05 -4.70 -19.10
N ASP A 98 19.38 -4.68 -18.99
CA ASP A 98 20.27 -4.30 -20.08
C ASP A 98 20.11 -5.22 -21.31
N ALA A 99 20.11 -6.54 -21.07
CA ALA A 99 19.97 -7.54 -22.13
C ALA A 99 18.63 -7.44 -22.87
N ARG A 100 17.57 -6.99 -22.19
CA ARG A 100 16.22 -6.82 -22.75
C ARG A 100 15.89 -5.40 -23.13
N ARG A 101 16.79 -4.46 -22.91
CA ARG A 101 16.60 -3.02 -23.13
C ARG A 101 15.37 -2.47 -22.43
N ILE A 102 15.13 -2.93 -21.18
CA ILE A 102 14.04 -2.44 -20.35
C ILE A 102 14.49 -1.12 -19.73
N ALA A 103 13.73 -0.05 -20.00
CA ALA A 103 14.04 1.27 -19.50
C ALA A 103 13.73 1.39 -18.01
N ASP A 104 14.45 2.27 -17.30
CA ASP A 104 14.23 2.57 -15.89
C ASP A 104 12.78 2.95 -15.57
N ALA A 105 12.14 3.71 -16.47
CA ALA A 105 10.72 4.07 -16.34
C ALA A 105 9.77 2.87 -16.28
N ALA A 106 10.15 1.73 -16.87
CA ALA A 106 9.33 0.52 -16.83
C ALA A 106 9.40 -0.23 -15.49
N ILE A 107 10.30 0.15 -14.61
CA ILE A 107 10.55 -0.48 -13.30
C ILE A 107 10.43 0.49 -12.11
N GLY A 108 9.82 1.66 -12.31
CA GLY A 108 9.60 2.67 -11.27
C GLY A 108 10.82 3.54 -10.97
N GLY A 109 11.73 3.68 -11.93
CA GLY A 109 12.92 4.53 -11.87
C GLY A 109 14.25 3.76 -11.83
N PRO A 110 15.39 4.48 -11.80
CA PRO A 110 16.72 3.87 -11.88
C PRO A 110 16.98 2.87 -10.75
N LEU A 111 17.50 1.69 -11.10
CA LEU A 111 17.73 0.60 -10.14
C LEU A 111 18.68 0.97 -8.99
N ASP A 112 19.59 1.94 -9.21
CA ASP A 112 20.50 2.43 -8.16
C ASP A 112 19.95 3.56 -7.33
N ALA A 113 18.83 4.15 -7.73
CA ALA A 113 18.22 5.21 -6.96
C ALA A 113 17.59 4.64 -5.67
N PRO A 114 17.60 5.41 -4.56
CA PRO A 114 16.91 5.00 -3.34
C PRO A 114 15.39 4.94 -3.57
N LEU A 115 14.68 4.27 -2.68
CA LEU A 115 13.23 4.41 -2.57
C LEU A 115 12.88 5.69 -1.81
N SER A 116 11.61 6.09 -1.84
CA SER A 116 11.07 7.13 -0.98
C SER A 116 11.25 6.80 0.51
N HIS A 117 11.23 7.84 1.34
CA HIS A 117 11.25 7.74 2.79
C HIS A 117 9.91 8.13 3.38
N ALA A 118 9.58 7.63 4.55
CA ALA A 118 8.31 7.93 5.24
C ALA A 118 8.06 9.43 5.37
N ARG A 119 9.11 10.23 5.59
CA ARG A 119 9.07 11.69 5.62
C ARG A 119 10.06 12.27 4.62
N ASP A 120 9.58 13.15 3.74
CA ASP A 120 10.35 13.74 2.64
C ASP A 120 11.55 14.56 3.13
N ASP A 121 11.40 15.22 4.28
CA ASP A 121 12.36 16.12 4.88
C ASP A 121 13.32 15.44 5.87
N ASP A 122 13.18 14.13 6.06
CA ASP A 122 13.97 13.36 7.01
C ASP A 122 14.53 12.08 6.37
N PRO A 123 15.73 12.13 5.78
CA PRO A 123 16.37 10.95 5.19
C PRO A 123 16.70 9.86 6.23
N GLY A 124 16.67 10.16 7.52
CA GLY A 124 16.77 9.21 8.60
C GLY A 124 15.46 8.47 8.90
N SER A 125 14.32 8.92 8.33
CA SER A 125 13.07 8.20 8.47
C SER A 125 13.09 6.88 7.66
N PRO A 126 12.26 5.89 8.01
CA PRO A 126 12.27 4.60 7.32
C PRO A 126 12.03 4.74 5.82
N ALA A 127 12.83 4.05 4.99
CA ALA A 127 12.58 3.92 3.56
C ALA A 127 11.30 3.09 3.30
N ALA A 128 10.71 3.26 2.12
CA ALA A 128 9.53 2.53 1.68
C ALA A 128 9.67 1.02 1.97
N ARG A 129 8.63 0.44 2.56
CA ARG A 129 8.61 -0.93 3.06
C ARG A 129 7.51 -1.77 2.45
N TYR A 130 6.42 -1.14 2.04
CA TYR A 130 5.23 -1.82 1.57
C TYR A 130 5.06 -1.63 0.06
N PHE A 131 4.79 -2.74 -0.64
CA PHE A 131 4.48 -2.76 -2.06
C PHE A 131 2.98 -2.98 -2.21
N VAL A 132 2.25 -1.91 -2.54
CA VAL A 132 0.79 -1.89 -2.53
C VAL A 132 0.25 -2.19 -3.92
N LEU A 133 -0.56 -3.23 -3.99
CA LEU A 133 -1.23 -3.70 -5.20
C LEU A 133 -2.63 -3.11 -5.24
N HIS A 134 -2.91 -2.38 -6.31
CA HIS A 134 -4.21 -1.80 -6.63
C HIS A 134 -4.74 -2.40 -7.92
N ASP A 135 -6.03 -2.27 -8.15
CA ASP A 135 -6.59 -2.31 -9.49
C ASP A 135 -7.29 -0.98 -9.83
N THR A 136 -7.26 -0.62 -11.10
CA THR A 136 -7.77 0.67 -11.54
C THR A 136 -9.29 0.82 -11.41
N SER A 137 -10.04 -0.28 -11.22
CA SER A 137 -11.51 -0.32 -11.27
C SER A 137 -12.11 0.32 -12.55
N VAL A 138 -11.29 0.49 -13.58
CA VAL A 138 -11.68 1.05 -14.88
C VAL A 138 -11.15 0.20 -16.04
N PRO A 139 -11.85 0.22 -17.22
CA PRO A 139 -13.06 0.98 -17.50
C PRO A 139 -14.29 0.42 -16.76
N TRP A 140 -15.20 1.34 -16.43
CA TRP A 140 -16.53 0.99 -15.97
C TRP A 140 -17.40 0.60 -17.17
N LEU A 141 -17.90 -0.63 -17.18
CA LEU A 141 -18.64 -1.22 -18.31
C LEU A 141 -20.18 -1.21 -18.12
N GLY A 142 -20.66 -0.63 -17.01
CA GLY A 142 -22.09 -0.56 -16.73
C GLY A 142 -22.75 -1.93 -16.64
N ASP A 143 -23.84 -2.11 -17.36
CA ASP A 143 -24.62 -3.35 -17.40
C ASP A 143 -24.14 -4.34 -18.48
N ALA A 144 -22.90 -4.23 -18.96
CA ALA A 144 -22.34 -5.17 -19.93
C ALA A 144 -22.45 -6.63 -19.44
N ALA A 145 -22.90 -7.53 -20.30
CA ALA A 145 -23.08 -8.95 -19.95
C ALA A 145 -21.74 -9.67 -19.72
N THR A 146 -20.70 -9.23 -20.44
CA THR A 146 -19.37 -9.86 -20.42
C THR A 146 -18.29 -8.80 -20.35
N PHE A 147 -17.10 -9.22 -19.94
CA PHE A 147 -15.89 -8.38 -20.06
C PHE A 147 -15.34 -8.47 -21.49
N PRO A 148 -14.74 -7.38 -22.02
CA PRO A 148 -14.01 -7.42 -23.27
C PRO A 148 -12.75 -8.32 -23.14
N PRO A 149 -12.20 -8.80 -24.26
CA PRO A 149 -10.95 -9.56 -24.23
C PRO A 149 -9.77 -8.70 -23.75
N ASP A 150 -8.73 -9.34 -23.21
CA ASP A 150 -7.59 -8.67 -22.58
C ASP A 150 -6.79 -7.74 -23.53
N ASP A 151 -6.89 -7.95 -24.84
CA ASP A 151 -6.26 -7.12 -25.87
C ASP A 151 -7.11 -5.93 -26.34
N ASP A 152 -8.33 -5.78 -25.79
CA ASP A 152 -9.20 -4.64 -26.12
C ASP A 152 -8.47 -3.31 -25.79
N PRO A 153 -8.47 -2.34 -26.74
CA PRO A 153 -7.79 -1.05 -26.52
C PRO A 153 -8.25 -0.31 -25.27
N SER A 154 -9.53 -0.43 -24.88
CA SER A 154 -10.08 0.23 -23.70
C SER A 154 -9.50 -0.29 -22.38
N LEU A 155 -8.95 -1.52 -22.37
CA LEU A 155 -8.28 -2.13 -21.22
C LEU A 155 -6.77 -1.87 -21.20
N ASN A 156 -6.24 -1.18 -22.21
CA ASN A 156 -4.81 -1.01 -22.40
C ASN A 156 -4.38 0.46 -22.55
N ASP A 157 -5.29 1.41 -22.34
CA ASP A 157 -5.01 2.85 -22.39
C ASP A 157 -4.44 3.33 -21.03
N LEU A 158 -3.15 3.19 -20.87
CA LEU A 158 -2.42 3.58 -19.65
C LEU A 158 -2.57 5.07 -19.32
N ALA A 159 -2.63 5.95 -20.32
CA ALA A 159 -2.78 7.38 -20.08
C ALA A 159 -4.13 7.71 -19.46
N ARG A 160 -5.19 7.01 -19.90
CA ARG A 160 -6.51 7.13 -19.31
C ARG A 160 -6.55 6.64 -17.86
N PHE A 161 -5.87 5.53 -17.54
CA PHE A 161 -5.84 4.98 -16.18
C PHE A 161 -5.04 5.87 -15.22
N ALA A 162 -3.92 6.43 -15.67
CA ALA A 162 -3.11 7.33 -14.87
C ALA A 162 -3.88 8.63 -14.54
N GLY A 163 -4.71 9.10 -15.46
CA GLY A 163 -5.36 10.40 -15.32
C GLY A 163 -4.36 11.57 -15.41
N ALA A 164 -4.86 12.79 -15.19
CA ALA A 164 -4.05 14.01 -15.33
C ALA A 164 -2.95 14.15 -14.26
N GLU A 165 -3.17 13.58 -13.06
CA GLU A 165 -2.28 13.77 -11.91
C GLU A 165 -1.53 12.50 -11.48
N ALA A 166 -1.66 11.42 -12.23
CA ALA A 166 -1.04 10.13 -11.95
C ALA A 166 -1.23 9.68 -10.49
N VAL A 167 -2.31 8.96 -10.21
CA VAL A 167 -2.74 8.61 -8.84
C VAL A 167 -1.87 7.54 -8.15
N ALA A 168 -0.89 6.97 -8.86
CA ALA A 168 0.03 5.96 -8.32
C ALA A 168 1.44 6.10 -8.91
N HIS A 169 2.40 5.34 -8.37
CA HIS A 169 3.75 5.30 -8.90
C HIS A 169 3.80 4.64 -10.28
N MET A 170 3.17 3.49 -10.43
CA MET A 170 3.19 2.71 -11.67
C MET A 170 1.79 2.29 -12.07
N PHE A 171 1.58 2.21 -13.38
CA PHE A 171 0.39 1.67 -14.01
C PHE A 171 0.78 0.52 -14.92
N VAL A 172 0.02 -0.57 -14.89
CA VAL A 172 0.25 -1.79 -15.70
C VAL A 172 -1.04 -2.16 -16.40
N ASN A 173 -1.04 -2.19 -17.73
CA ASN A 173 -2.22 -2.61 -18.49
C ASN A 173 -2.34 -4.14 -18.60
N ARG A 174 -3.41 -4.63 -19.26
CA ARG A 174 -3.67 -6.08 -19.42
C ARG A 174 -2.59 -6.81 -20.21
N ARG A 175 -1.80 -6.10 -21.03
CA ARG A 175 -0.68 -6.64 -21.80
C ARG A 175 0.63 -6.64 -21.03
N GLY A 176 0.65 -6.11 -19.79
CA GLY A 176 1.87 -5.98 -18.99
C GLY A 176 2.75 -4.78 -19.38
N GLU A 177 2.26 -3.90 -20.25
CA GLU A 177 2.94 -2.63 -20.56
C GLU A 177 2.80 -1.68 -19.38
N THR A 178 3.77 -0.78 -19.20
CA THR A 178 3.82 0.11 -18.03
C THR A 178 3.83 1.59 -18.39
N LEU A 179 3.29 2.39 -17.48
CA LEU A 179 3.45 3.83 -17.43
C LEU A 179 3.90 4.24 -16.03
N MET A 180 4.99 4.97 -15.92
CA MET A 180 5.43 5.55 -14.66
C MET A 180 4.73 6.89 -14.44
N GLY A 181 3.90 6.95 -13.40
CA GLY A 181 3.30 8.20 -12.91
C GLY A 181 4.28 8.95 -12.04
N HIS A 182 4.84 8.26 -11.05
CA HIS A 182 5.87 8.79 -10.16
C HIS A 182 7.01 7.78 -10.00
N ASP A 183 8.25 8.26 -9.98
CA ASP A 183 9.41 7.41 -9.61
C ASP A 183 9.23 6.92 -8.16
N PHE A 184 9.65 5.70 -7.86
CA PHE A 184 9.61 5.14 -6.49
C PHE A 184 10.44 5.92 -5.45
N ARG A 185 11.22 6.93 -5.88
CA ARG A 185 11.86 7.92 -4.98
C ARG A 185 10.90 8.98 -4.45
N VAL A 186 9.76 9.17 -5.14
CA VAL A 186 8.83 10.24 -4.83
C VAL A 186 7.82 9.74 -3.80
N PRO A 187 7.73 10.33 -2.61
CA PRO A 187 6.70 9.99 -1.66
C PRO A 187 5.31 10.29 -2.22
N TRP A 188 4.44 9.29 -2.27
CA TRP A 188 3.08 9.40 -2.78
C TRP A 188 2.08 8.68 -1.87
N ARG A 189 0.84 9.16 -1.82
CA ARG A 189 -0.26 8.57 -1.03
C ARG A 189 -1.41 8.21 -1.95
N ALA A 190 -1.87 6.97 -1.86
CA ALA A 190 -2.97 6.47 -2.68
C ALA A 190 -3.99 5.61 -1.90
N THR A 191 -3.96 5.64 -0.54
CA THR A 191 -4.90 4.90 0.31
C THR A 191 -5.60 5.81 1.31
N GLN A 192 -6.75 5.37 1.83
CA GLN A 192 -7.44 6.08 2.91
C GLN A 192 -6.67 5.99 4.24
N LEU A 193 -5.95 4.86 4.46
CA LEU A 193 -5.05 4.75 5.60
C LEU A 193 -4.07 5.92 5.62
N GLU A 194 -3.37 6.17 4.52
CA GLU A 194 -2.36 7.23 4.41
C GLU A 194 -2.96 8.63 4.48
N THR A 195 -4.07 8.86 3.79
CA THR A 195 -4.64 10.21 3.66
C THR A 195 -5.44 10.64 4.87
N ARG A 196 -6.15 9.71 5.54
CA ARG A 196 -7.08 10.03 6.63
C ARG A 196 -6.59 9.67 8.02
N ARG A 197 -5.66 8.71 8.14
CA ARG A 197 -5.29 8.15 9.45
C ARG A 197 -3.83 8.42 9.82
N VAL A 198 -2.93 8.30 8.89
CA VAL A 198 -1.49 8.44 9.15
C VAL A 198 -0.95 9.82 8.76
N GLY A 199 -1.43 10.36 7.65
CA GLY A 199 -1.03 11.67 7.16
C GLY A 199 0.43 11.72 6.69
N VAL A 200 1.09 12.86 6.93
CA VAL A 200 2.45 13.12 6.43
C VAL A 200 3.54 12.25 7.07
N ALA A 201 3.26 11.62 8.22
CA ALA A 201 4.26 10.84 8.95
C ALA A 201 4.74 9.59 8.18
N ALA A 202 3.94 9.07 7.23
CA ALA A 202 4.26 7.87 6.47
C ALA A 202 4.07 8.04 4.96
N ARG A 203 4.12 9.26 4.44
CA ARG A 203 3.82 9.57 3.04
C ARG A 203 4.62 8.76 2.02
N GLY A 204 5.87 8.44 2.28
CA GLY A 204 6.74 7.69 1.38
C GLY A 204 7.02 6.26 1.85
N LEU A 205 6.19 5.69 2.73
CA LEU A 205 6.38 4.34 3.25
C LEU A 205 5.82 3.26 2.31
N PHE A 206 4.90 3.63 1.41
CA PHE A 206 4.15 2.75 0.54
C PHE A 206 4.48 3.04 -0.93
N LEU A 207 4.69 1.98 -1.71
CA LEU A 207 4.86 2.07 -3.17
C LEU A 207 3.59 1.54 -3.84
N HIS A 208 2.94 2.35 -4.63
CA HIS A 208 1.63 2.04 -5.22
C HIS A 208 1.75 1.63 -6.67
N VAL A 209 1.17 0.49 -7.03
CA VAL A 209 1.12 -0.03 -8.40
C VAL A 209 -0.32 -0.37 -8.76
N GLU A 210 -0.83 0.31 -9.78
CA GLU A 210 -2.18 0.15 -10.33
C GLU A 210 -2.17 -0.83 -11.51
N PHE A 211 -3.04 -1.82 -11.47
CA PHE A 211 -3.21 -2.79 -12.55
C PHE A 211 -4.55 -2.59 -13.23
N ALA A 212 -4.56 -2.43 -14.55
CA ALA A 212 -5.80 -2.30 -15.31
C ALA A 212 -6.72 -3.49 -15.08
N GLN A 213 -7.88 -3.23 -14.49
CA GLN A 213 -8.91 -4.23 -14.25
C GLN A 213 -10.29 -3.57 -14.44
N PRO A 214 -11.06 -3.97 -15.47
CA PRO A 214 -12.37 -3.41 -15.70
C PRO A 214 -13.36 -3.81 -14.62
N ARG A 215 -14.40 -3.00 -14.45
CA ARG A 215 -15.52 -3.30 -13.56
C ARG A 215 -16.84 -3.24 -14.32
N ARG A 216 -17.78 -4.07 -13.95
CA ARG A 216 -19.16 -4.01 -14.41
C ARG A 216 -20.11 -4.19 -13.24
N ARG A 217 -21.38 -3.88 -13.46
CA ARG A 217 -22.41 -4.14 -12.47
C ARG A 217 -22.51 -5.64 -12.21
N ASP A 218 -22.63 -6.01 -10.95
CA ASP A 218 -23.02 -7.38 -10.57
C ASP A 218 -24.54 -7.49 -10.59
N PRO A 219 -25.15 -8.26 -11.49
CA PRO A 219 -26.60 -8.45 -11.52
C PRO A 219 -27.17 -9.09 -10.23
N ALA A 220 -26.33 -9.81 -9.48
CA ALA A 220 -26.68 -10.42 -8.20
C ALA A 220 -26.20 -9.59 -7.02
N GLY A 221 -25.55 -8.44 -7.27
CA GLY A 221 -24.96 -7.57 -6.26
C GLY A 221 -25.99 -6.81 -5.44
N GLY A 222 -25.66 -6.54 -4.20
CA GLY A 222 -26.48 -5.72 -3.32
C GLY A 222 -26.23 -4.22 -3.50
N PRO A 223 -27.07 -3.38 -2.89
CA PRO A 223 -27.01 -1.93 -3.07
C PRO A 223 -25.73 -1.25 -2.55
N ARG A 224 -24.88 -1.97 -1.83
CA ARG A 224 -23.63 -1.43 -1.27
C ARG A 224 -22.39 -1.81 -2.06
N ASN A 225 -22.48 -2.86 -2.88
CA ASN A 225 -21.34 -3.38 -3.62
C ASN A 225 -21.84 -4.19 -4.82
N ASP A 226 -22.06 -3.51 -5.92
CA ASP A 226 -22.61 -4.04 -7.14
C ASP A 226 -21.59 -4.12 -8.29
N LEU A 227 -20.30 -3.91 -7.99
CA LEU A 227 -19.23 -3.91 -8.98
C LEU A 227 -18.39 -5.19 -8.89
N ILE A 228 -18.27 -5.88 -9.99
CA ILE A 228 -17.44 -7.08 -10.11
C ILE A 228 -16.32 -6.91 -11.12
N ALA A 229 -15.17 -7.53 -10.82
CA ALA A 229 -14.03 -7.67 -11.70
C ALA A 229 -14.11 -8.97 -12.53
N PRO A 230 -13.29 -9.13 -13.59
CA PRO A 230 -13.12 -10.40 -14.29
C PRO A 230 -12.69 -11.54 -13.37
N LEU A 231 -12.97 -12.76 -13.78
CA LEU A 231 -12.42 -13.97 -13.17
C LEU A 231 -11.89 -14.86 -14.28
N PRO A 232 -10.57 -15.12 -14.36
CA PRO A 232 -9.50 -14.64 -13.45
C PRO A 232 -9.33 -13.11 -13.46
N GLY A 233 -8.85 -12.56 -12.33
CA GLY A 233 -8.74 -11.10 -12.14
C GLY A 233 -7.66 -10.46 -13.00
N PHE A 234 -6.50 -11.10 -13.10
CA PHE A 234 -5.30 -10.55 -13.73
C PHE A 234 -4.73 -11.51 -14.79
N THR A 235 -4.05 -10.94 -15.78
CA THR A 235 -3.39 -11.72 -16.85
C THR A 235 -2.01 -12.22 -16.42
N ASP A 236 -1.47 -13.22 -17.12
CA ASP A 236 -0.08 -13.66 -16.91
C ASP A 236 0.94 -12.56 -17.19
N ALA A 237 0.66 -11.69 -18.17
CA ALA A 237 1.49 -10.54 -18.46
C ALA A 237 1.53 -9.53 -17.32
N GLN A 238 0.39 -9.28 -16.67
CA GLN A 238 0.33 -8.44 -15.47
C GLN A 238 1.11 -9.07 -14.31
N TYR A 239 0.96 -10.36 -14.05
CA TYR A 239 1.73 -11.04 -13.00
C TYR A 239 3.24 -11.03 -13.28
N ALA A 240 3.65 -11.21 -14.53
CA ALA A 240 5.06 -11.15 -14.91
C ALA A 240 5.65 -9.75 -14.68
N GLN A 241 4.92 -8.70 -15.08
CA GLN A 241 5.34 -7.32 -14.86
C GLN A 241 5.32 -6.94 -13.37
N MET A 242 4.33 -7.40 -12.62
CA MET A 242 4.26 -7.24 -11.16
C MET A 242 5.48 -7.83 -10.47
N ALA A 243 5.87 -9.05 -10.85
CA ALA A 243 7.07 -9.70 -10.31
C ALA A 243 8.34 -8.89 -10.60
N LEU A 244 8.46 -8.30 -11.80
CA LEU A 244 9.60 -7.45 -12.15
C LEU A 244 9.62 -6.15 -11.33
N LEU A 245 8.48 -5.46 -11.20
CA LEU A 245 8.36 -4.24 -10.39
C LEU A 245 8.67 -4.51 -8.91
N TYR A 246 8.12 -5.59 -8.37
CA TYR A 246 8.37 -5.99 -6.98
C TYR A 246 9.84 -6.33 -6.72
N ALA A 247 10.47 -7.09 -7.63
CA ALA A 247 11.89 -7.42 -7.54
C ALA A 247 12.79 -6.17 -7.68
N ALA A 248 12.47 -5.25 -8.60
CA ALA A 248 13.22 -4.00 -8.79
C ALA A 248 13.12 -3.08 -7.56
N ALA A 249 11.92 -2.90 -7.01
CA ALA A 249 11.72 -2.12 -5.79
C ALA A 249 12.43 -2.76 -4.58
N SER A 250 12.34 -4.09 -4.43
CA SER A 250 13.03 -4.84 -3.37
C SER A 250 14.55 -4.73 -3.50
N ALA A 251 15.09 -4.82 -4.72
CA ALA A 251 16.52 -4.66 -4.98
C ALA A 251 17.04 -3.25 -4.66
N ARG A 252 16.22 -2.21 -4.84
CA ARG A 252 16.55 -0.82 -4.47
C ARG A 252 16.56 -0.66 -2.95
N ARG A 253 15.66 -1.35 -2.23
CA ARG A 253 15.61 -1.34 -0.78
C ARG A 253 16.76 -2.14 -0.14
N GLY A 254 17.17 -3.25 -0.74
CA GLY A 254 18.09 -4.23 -0.16
C GLY A 254 17.42 -5.42 0.55
N ASP A 255 16.12 -5.31 0.84
CA ASP A 255 15.29 -6.37 1.42
C ASP A 255 14.03 -6.56 0.58
N TRP A 256 13.49 -7.79 0.55
CA TRP A 256 12.20 -8.04 -0.08
C TRP A 256 11.09 -7.28 0.64
N LEU A 257 10.40 -6.42 -0.10
CA LEU A 257 9.31 -5.61 0.40
C LEU A 257 8.15 -6.47 0.94
N ILE A 258 7.30 -5.88 1.76
CA ILE A 258 6.07 -6.50 2.24
C ILE A 258 4.96 -6.18 1.26
N PRO A 259 4.42 -7.16 0.53
CA PRO A 259 3.30 -6.90 -0.38
C PRO A 259 2.00 -6.70 0.40
N ALA A 260 1.13 -5.82 -0.12
CA ALA A 260 -0.13 -5.48 0.51
C ALA A 260 -1.22 -5.21 -0.53
N PHE A 261 -2.47 -5.53 -0.21
CA PHE A 261 -3.65 -5.13 -0.96
C PHE A 261 -4.21 -3.81 -0.44
N HIS A 262 -4.66 -2.94 -1.33
CA HIS A 262 -5.30 -1.68 -0.98
C HIS A 262 -6.47 -1.88 -0.03
N ALA A 263 -7.39 -2.80 -0.34
CA ALA A 263 -8.53 -3.11 0.52
C ALA A 263 -8.14 -3.48 1.97
N ALA A 264 -7.01 -4.17 2.15
CA ALA A 264 -6.54 -4.56 3.49
C ALA A 264 -5.96 -3.38 4.28
N LEU A 265 -5.34 -2.41 3.59
CA LEU A 265 -4.86 -1.18 4.20
C LEU A 265 -6.01 -0.28 4.67
N ASP A 266 -7.06 -0.21 3.87
CA ASP A 266 -8.20 0.69 4.09
C ASP A 266 -9.31 0.08 4.96
N GLU A 267 -9.19 -1.18 5.37
CA GLU A 267 -10.25 -1.88 6.10
C GLU A 267 -10.68 -1.13 7.36
N GLY A 268 -12.00 -0.92 7.48
CA GLY A 268 -12.59 -0.18 8.59
C GLY A 268 -12.45 1.34 8.50
N ILE A 269 -11.93 1.88 7.41
CA ILE A 269 -11.81 3.33 7.18
C ILE A 269 -12.92 3.78 6.23
N ALA A 270 -13.54 4.91 6.52
CA ALA A 270 -14.60 5.45 5.65
C ALA A 270 -14.07 5.75 4.25
N GLY A 271 -14.78 5.26 3.22
CA GLY A 271 -14.34 5.36 1.82
C GLY A 271 -13.25 4.36 1.45
N ALA A 272 -13.13 3.25 2.22
CA ALA A 272 -12.26 2.14 1.88
C ALA A 272 -12.53 1.62 0.46
N HIS A 273 -11.46 1.25 -0.21
CA HIS A 273 -11.50 0.65 -1.54
C HIS A 273 -11.63 -0.88 -1.45
N ASP A 274 -12.01 -1.51 -2.56
CA ASP A 274 -12.35 -2.93 -2.64
C ASP A 274 -11.40 -3.71 -3.57
N ASP A 275 -10.21 -3.20 -3.78
CA ASP A 275 -9.23 -3.71 -4.72
C ASP A 275 -7.97 -4.29 -4.05
N PRO A 276 -7.26 -5.18 -4.73
CA PRO A 276 -7.54 -5.79 -6.03
C PRO A 276 -8.45 -7.02 -5.91
N GLN A 277 -9.57 -7.06 -6.66
CA GLN A 277 -10.46 -8.22 -6.65
C GLN A 277 -9.85 -9.39 -7.44
N HIS A 278 -10.10 -10.62 -6.97
CA HIS A 278 -9.72 -11.87 -7.64
C HIS A 278 -8.21 -11.99 -7.91
N PHE A 279 -7.39 -11.41 -7.02
CA PHE A 279 -5.95 -11.58 -7.11
C PHE A 279 -5.53 -12.99 -6.65
N GLU A 280 -4.76 -13.68 -7.48
CA GLU A 280 -4.28 -15.03 -7.21
C GLU A 280 -2.82 -14.99 -6.73
N ILE A 281 -2.60 -15.05 -5.41
CA ILE A 281 -1.26 -14.98 -4.80
C ILE A 281 -0.32 -16.06 -5.36
N ALA A 282 -0.85 -17.26 -5.66
CA ALA A 282 -0.07 -18.35 -6.24
C ALA A 282 0.49 -17.97 -7.62
N ARG A 283 -0.29 -17.34 -8.51
CA ARG A 283 0.19 -16.89 -9.82
C ARG A 283 1.25 -15.80 -9.71
N PHE A 284 1.12 -14.90 -8.74
CA PHE A 284 2.16 -13.92 -8.45
C PHE A 284 3.45 -14.59 -7.98
N ALA A 285 3.37 -15.52 -7.03
CA ALA A 285 4.52 -16.27 -6.53
C ALA A 285 5.21 -17.08 -7.65
N ASP A 286 4.44 -17.73 -8.53
CA ASP A 286 4.95 -18.46 -9.69
C ASP A 286 5.65 -17.52 -10.68
N ALA A 287 5.09 -16.34 -10.94
CA ALA A 287 5.72 -15.35 -11.81
C ALA A 287 7.03 -14.83 -11.23
N LEU A 288 7.08 -14.58 -9.92
CA LEU A 288 8.28 -14.17 -9.21
C LEU A 288 9.36 -15.25 -9.24
N GLU A 289 8.99 -16.52 -9.05
CA GLU A 289 9.95 -17.62 -9.11
C GLU A 289 10.50 -17.81 -10.54
N ARG A 290 9.66 -17.74 -11.57
CA ARG A 290 10.12 -17.77 -12.98
C ARG A 290 11.11 -16.64 -13.28
N LEU A 291 10.84 -15.44 -12.76
CA LEU A 291 11.78 -14.32 -12.89
C LEU A 291 13.11 -14.64 -12.20
N ARG A 292 13.08 -15.08 -10.92
CA ARG A 292 14.29 -15.40 -10.15
C ARG A 292 15.16 -16.48 -10.81
N VAL A 293 14.52 -17.53 -11.32
CA VAL A 293 15.23 -18.57 -12.10
C VAL A 293 15.88 -18.00 -13.35
N THR A 294 15.20 -17.05 -14.02
CA THR A 294 15.73 -16.38 -15.21
C THR A 294 16.92 -15.47 -14.88
N LEU A 295 16.85 -14.77 -13.74
CA LEU A 295 17.91 -13.86 -13.27
C LEU A 295 19.17 -14.58 -12.82
N ALA A 296 19.06 -15.82 -12.35
CA ALA A 296 20.16 -16.63 -11.86
C ALA A 296 21.02 -17.27 -13.00
N ARG A 297 20.55 -17.19 -14.23
CA ARG A 297 21.24 -17.69 -15.45
C ARG A 297 22.14 -16.64 -16.05
#